data_cef10f5d6b5e1869ee1c8a6c6dd0c055
#
_entry.id   cef10f5d6b5e1869ee1c8a6c6dd0c055
#
_cell.length_a   1.000
_cell.length_b   1.000
_cell.length_c   1.000
_cell.angle_alpha   90.00
_cell.angle_beta   90.00
_cell.angle_gamma   90.00
#
_symmetry.space_group_name_H-M   'P 1'
#
loop_
_entity.id
_entity.type
_entity.pdbx_description
1 polymer ?
#
loop_
_entity_poly.entity_id
_entity_poly.type
_entity_poly.pdbx_seq_one_letter_code
_entity_poly.pdbx_strand_id
1 'polypeptide(L)'
;NPSDGVGKAAINETGEKGTQQESGIPGLFKKVINPKIEYTPWDWAIYPEGLYEGMKRIRERYGDIPIMITENGLGDKDPIGENGEILDYPRIEYLREHIRWCKRAIDDGINLIGYFAWSFIDLLSWLNGYQKQYGFVYVDRQKGLKRINKQSYFWYRKLILSNGEELQG
;
A
#
# COMPACT_ATOMS: atom_id res chain seq x y z
N ASN A 1 8.97 -15.71 26.30
CA ASN A 1 9.01 -17.09 26.75
C ASN A 1 9.44 -17.97 25.58
N PRO A 2 10.49 -18.82 25.71
CA PRO A 2 10.93 -19.70 24.61
C PRO A 2 9.89 -20.74 24.19
N SER A 3 8.85 -20.92 25.00
CA SER A 3 7.71 -21.83 24.76
C SER A 3 6.59 -21.23 23.94
N ASP A 4 6.61 -19.91 23.67
CA ASP A 4 5.65 -19.29 22.78
C ASP A 4 6.04 -19.68 21.35
N GLY A 5 5.67 -20.93 21.05
CA GLY A 5 6.04 -21.61 19.84
C GLY A 5 5.79 -20.74 18.64
N VAL A 6 6.68 -20.86 17.67
CA VAL A 6 6.44 -20.38 16.32
C VAL A 6 5.16 -21.00 15.85
N GLY A 7 4.09 -20.29 16.06
CA GLY A 7 2.99 -20.49 15.14
C GLY A 7 3.59 -20.29 13.74
N LYS A 8 3.26 -21.13 12.77
CA LYS A 8 3.43 -20.85 11.35
C LYS A 8 3.10 -19.38 11.18
N ALA A 9 3.95 -18.62 10.50
CA ALA A 9 3.66 -17.23 10.22
C ALA A 9 2.20 -17.16 9.77
N ALA A 10 1.33 -16.68 10.66
CA ALA A 10 -0.09 -16.71 10.38
C ALA A 10 -0.32 -15.73 9.25
N ILE A 11 -0.51 -16.27 8.05
CA ILE A 11 -0.82 -15.47 6.87
C ILE A 11 -2.27 -15.05 7.04
N ASN A 12 -2.53 -13.76 6.98
CA ASN A 12 -3.89 -13.26 6.94
C ASN A 12 -4.49 -13.57 5.57
N GLU A 13 -5.19 -14.69 5.45
CA GLU A 13 -5.78 -15.16 4.18
C GLU A 13 -7.15 -14.52 3.92
N THR A 14 -7.85 -14.05 4.94
CA THR A 14 -9.26 -13.64 4.86
C THR A 14 -9.47 -12.13 4.91
N GLY A 15 -8.45 -11.35 5.28
CA GLY A 15 -8.58 -9.92 5.52
C GLY A 15 -9.33 -9.62 6.82
N GLU A 16 -9.13 -10.44 7.85
CA GLU A 16 -9.56 -10.17 9.22
C GLU A 16 -8.41 -9.53 9.99
N LYS A 17 -8.61 -8.29 10.42
CA LYS A 17 -7.63 -7.51 11.18
C LYS A 17 -7.24 -8.26 12.46
N GLY A 18 -5.95 -8.35 12.72
CA GLY A 18 -5.41 -8.99 13.91
C GLY A 18 -4.90 -10.43 13.70
N THR A 19 -5.13 -11.04 12.55
CA THR A 19 -4.73 -12.43 12.26
C THR A 19 -3.20 -12.62 12.21
N GLN A 20 -2.44 -11.59 11.85
CA GLN A 20 -0.96 -11.63 11.75
C GLN A 20 -0.22 -11.11 13.00
N GLN A 21 -0.92 -10.90 14.12
CA GLN A 21 -0.31 -10.25 15.30
C GLN A 21 0.81 -11.07 15.95
N GLU A 22 0.83 -12.39 15.73
CA GLU A 22 1.78 -13.30 16.39
C GLU A 22 2.73 -14.01 15.42
N SER A 23 3.33 -13.28 14.49
CA SER A 23 4.32 -13.88 13.59
C SER A 23 5.75 -13.68 14.10
N GLY A 24 6.58 -14.72 13.96
CA GLY A 24 7.98 -14.67 14.38
C GLY A 24 8.67 -16.03 14.36
N ILE A 25 9.96 -16.04 14.68
CA ILE A 25 10.75 -17.26 14.88
C ILE A 25 11.28 -17.25 16.31
N PRO A 26 10.94 -18.26 17.18
CA PRO A 26 11.41 -18.28 18.56
C PRO A 26 12.91 -18.11 18.66
N GLY A 27 13.33 -17.30 19.63
CA GLY A 27 14.74 -17.02 19.85
C GLY A 27 15.43 -16.17 18.77
N LEU A 28 14.75 -15.85 17.65
CA LEU A 28 15.31 -15.04 16.56
C LEU A 28 14.62 -13.69 16.43
N PHE A 29 13.32 -13.66 16.19
CA PHE A 29 12.54 -12.43 16.12
C PHE A 29 11.04 -12.64 16.43
N LYS A 30 10.39 -11.56 16.84
CA LYS A 30 8.94 -11.48 16.99
C LYS A 30 8.42 -10.22 16.30
N LYS A 31 7.32 -10.31 15.57
CA LYS A 31 6.63 -9.14 15.02
C LYS A 31 6.16 -8.24 16.16
N VAL A 32 6.42 -6.95 16.05
CA VAL A 32 5.93 -5.94 16.99
C VAL A 32 4.86 -5.11 16.29
N ILE A 33 3.68 -5.07 16.90
CA ILE A 33 2.60 -4.18 16.47
C ILE A 33 2.80 -2.83 17.15
N ASN A 34 2.91 -1.76 16.36
CA ASN A 34 2.94 -0.41 16.90
C ASN A 34 1.50 0.10 17.10
N PRO A 35 1.03 0.31 18.34
CA PRO A 35 -0.35 0.72 18.60
C PRO A 35 -0.65 2.17 18.16
N LYS A 36 0.36 2.92 17.73
CA LYS A 36 0.22 4.32 17.31
C LYS A 36 0.01 4.50 15.80
N ILE A 37 0.08 3.43 15.03
CA ILE A 37 -0.14 3.46 13.59
C ILE A 37 -1.35 2.63 13.19
N GLU A 38 -1.95 3.00 12.08
CA GLU A 38 -3.08 2.28 11.51
C GLU A 38 -2.61 1.04 10.75
N TYR A 39 -3.45 0.01 10.71
CA TYR A 39 -3.23 -1.21 9.96
C TYR A 39 -4.42 -1.50 9.04
N THR A 40 -4.13 -2.00 7.85
CA THR A 40 -5.15 -2.48 6.92
C THR A 40 -5.89 -3.70 7.50
N PRO A 41 -7.03 -4.10 6.92
CA PRO A 41 -7.68 -5.38 7.26
C PRO A 41 -6.75 -6.61 7.13
N TRP A 42 -5.69 -6.48 6.33
CA TRP A 42 -4.67 -7.50 6.09
C TRP A 42 -3.45 -7.38 7.01
N ASP A 43 -3.54 -6.59 8.10
CA ASP A 43 -2.48 -6.33 9.07
C ASP A 43 -1.21 -5.69 8.49
N TRP A 44 -1.35 -4.93 7.41
CA TRP A 44 -0.27 -4.12 6.86
C TRP A 44 -0.28 -2.73 7.48
N ALA A 45 0.87 -2.30 7.97
CA ALA A 45 1.02 -0.98 8.56
C ALA A 45 0.83 0.13 7.52
N ILE A 46 0.01 1.12 7.85
CA ILE A 46 -0.13 2.35 7.07
C ILE A 46 0.74 3.41 7.73
N TYR A 47 1.93 3.64 7.17
CA TYR A 47 2.91 4.57 7.72
C TYR A 47 3.61 5.36 6.61
N PRO A 48 2.93 6.37 6.03
CA PRO A 48 3.46 7.16 4.91
C PRO A 48 4.77 7.88 5.22
N GLU A 49 4.91 8.44 6.43
CA GLU A 49 6.14 9.09 6.90
C GLU A 49 7.35 8.14 6.88
N GLY A 50 7.12 6.83 7.10
CA GLY A 50 8.17 5.81 7.05
C GLY A 50 8.87 5.73 5.71
N LEU A 51 8.17 6.05 4.61
CA LEU A 51 8.76 6.13 3.27
C LEU A 51 9.77 7.27 3.18
N TYR A 52 9.42 8.44 3.70
CA TYR A 52 10.31 9.61 3.78
C TYR A 52 11.53 9.31 4.65
N GLU A 53 11.34 8.78 5.85
CA GLU A 53 12.42 8.43 6.76
C GLU A 53 13.37 7.39 6.16
N GLY A 54 12.82 6.41 5.41
CA GLY A 54 13.63 5.44 4.67
C GLY A 54 14.54 6.10 3.62
N MET A 55 13.99 6.98 2.80
CA MET A 55 14.74 7.72 1.78
C MET A 55 15.79 8.63 2.40
N LYS A 56 15.46 9.32 3.50
CA LYS A 56 16.40 10.17 4.25
C LYS A 56 17.59 9.36 4.76
N ARG A 57 17.38 8.20 5.36
CA ARG A 57 18.46 7.31 5.82
C ARG A 57 19.32 6.77 4.69
N ILE A 58 18.74 6.50 3.52
CA ILE A 58 19.51 6.11 2.32
C ILE A 58 20.44 7.25 1.93
N ARG A 59 19.93 8.49 1.83
CA ARG A 59 20.74 9.66 1.51
C ARG A 59 21.84 9.91 2.52
N GLU A 60 21.53 9.82 3.83
CA GLU A 60 22.51 10.00 4.89
C GLU A 60 23.66 8.98 4.82
N ARG A 61 23.36 7.74 4.41
CA ARG A 61 24.33 6.65 4.34
C ARG A 61 25.13 6.60 3.05
N TYR A 62 24.49 6.91 1.92
CA TYR A 62 25.06 6.68 0.59
C TYR A 62 25.28 7.97 -0.22
N GLY A 63 24.94 9.13 0.32
CA GLY A 63 25.01 10.41 -0.36
C GLY A 63 23.82 10.67 -1.27
N ASP A 64 23.97 11.63 -2.18
CA ASP A 64 22.90 12.08 -3.08
C ASP A 64 22.79 11.17 -4.32
N ILE A 65 22.39 9.91 -4.08
CA ILE A 65 22.12 8.95 -5.14
C ILE A 65 20.66 9.08 -5.61
N PRO A 66 20.35 8.80 -6.89
CA PRO A 66 18.97 8.74 -7.35
C PRO A 66 18.21 7.59 -6.67
N ILE A 67 17.03 7.90 -6.16
CA ILE A 67 16.12 6.94 -5.52
C ILE A 67 14.87 6.79 -6.37
N MET A 68 14.40 5.58 -6.54
CA MET A 68 13.14 5.28 -7.23
C MET A 68 12.28 4.37 -6.35
N ILE A 69 11.02 4.73 -6.14
CA ILE A 69 10.03 3.86 -5.51
C ILE A 69 9.42 3.01 -6.61
N THR A 70 9.78 1.72 -6.64
CA THR A 70 9.37 0.78 -7.68
C THR A 70 8.02 0.14 -7.41
N GLU A 71 7.59 0.11 -6.14
CA GLU A 71 6.29 -0.40 -5.71
C GLU A 71 5.82 0.34 -4.46
N ASN A 72 4.59 0.87 -4.51
CA ASN A 72 3.87 1.32 -3.32
C ASN A 72 2.36 1.27 -3.60
N GLY A 73 1.57 0.70 -2.70
CA GLY A 73 0.12 0.60 -2.89
C GLY A 73 -0.60 -0.11 -1.76
N LEU A 74 -1.92 -0.04 -1.83
CA LEU A 74 -2.83 -0.64 -0.85
C LEU A 74 -3.49 -1.89 -1.42
N GLY A 75 -3.40 -3.00 -0.68
CA GLY A 75 -4.25 -4.15 -0.91
C GLY A 75 -5.45 -4.11 0.02
N ASP A 76 -6.66 -4.05 -0.52
CA ASP A 76 -7.90 -3.96 0.27
C ASP A 76 -9.06 -4.71 -0.40
N LYS A 77 -10.23 -4.72 0.25
CA LYS A 77 -11.51 -5.13 -0.33
C LYS A 77 -12.23 -3.87 -0.81
N ASP A 78 -12.36 -3.73 -2.12
CA ASP A 78 -12.96 -2.55 -2.71
C ASP A 78 -14.48 -2.76 -2.88
N PRO A 79 -15.36 -2.00 -2.20
CA PRO A 79 -16.79 -2.17 -2.30
C PRO A 79 -17.32 -1.76 -3.67
N ILE A 80 -18.32 -2.50 -4.15
CA ILE A 80 -19.04 -2.20 -5.38
C ILE A 80 -20.30 -1.40 -4.99
N GLY A 81 -20.44 -0.20 -5.51
CA GLY A 81 -21.60 0.65 -5.33
C GLY A 81 -22.83 0.17 -6.08
N GLU A 82 -23.97 0.79 -5.81
CA GLU A 82 -25.27 0.41 -6.39
C GLU A 82 -25.30 0.49 -7.92
N ASN A 83 -24.56 1.43 -8.51
CA ASN A 83 -24.45 1.62 -9.96
C ASN A 83 -23.32 0.79 -10.59
N GLY A 84 -22.66 -0.08 -9.81
CA GLY A 84 -21.56 -0.91 -10.26
C GLY A 84 -20.19 -0.20 -10.31
N GLU A 85 -20.10 1.01 -9.77
CA GLU A 85 -18.82 1.70 -9.56
C GLU A 85 -18.03 1.05 -8.41
N ILE A 86 -16.71 1.15 -8.45
CA ILE A 86 -15.83 0.61 -7.41
C ILE A 86 -15.33 1.76 -6.54
N LEU A 87 -15.73 1.73 -5.26
CA LEU A 87 -15.53 2.82 -4.29
C LEU A 87 -14.29 2.55 -3.42
N ASP A 88 -13.12 2.72 -3.99
CA ASP A 88 -11.84 2.44 -3.34
C ASP A 88 -11.17 3.69 -2.71
N TYR A 89 -11.96 4.51 -2.01
CA TYR A 89 -11.48 5.73 -1.33
C TYR A 89 -10.31 5.50 -0.35
N PRO A 90 -10.23 4.38 0.39
CA PRO A 90 -9.07 4.11 1.23
C PRO A 90 -7.75 4.02 0.43
N ARG A 91 -7.80 3.54 -0.82
CA ARG A 91 -6.65 3.52 -1.72
C ARG A 91 -6.23 4.92 -2.14
N ILE A 92 -7.20 5.80 -2.42
CA ILE A 92 -6.91 7.21 -2.75
C ILE A 92 -6.19 7.87 -1.58
N GLU A 93 -6.69 7.70 -0.36
CA GLU A 93 -6.11 8.32 0.82
C GLU A 93 -4.71 7.77 1.12
N TYR A 94 -4.54 6.44 1.02
CA TYR A 94 -3.22 5.81 1.17
C TYR A 94 -2.19 6.40 0.20
N LEU A 95 -2.53 6.45 -1.08
CA LEU A 95 -1.63 6.98 -2.12
C LEU A 95 -1.37 8.47 -1.95
N ARG A 96 -2.40 9.25 -1.61
CA ARG A 96 -2.29 10.70 -1.37
C ARG A 96 -1.26 10.98 -0.29
N GLU A 97 -1.36 10.33 0.85
CA GLU A 97 -0.45 10.54 1.96
C GLU A 97 0.98 10.09 1.64
N HIS A 98 1.15 8.93 1.00
CA HIS A 98 2.49 8.48 0.60
C HIS A 98 3.14 9.43 -0.41
N ILE A 99 2.38 9.94 -1.39
CA ILE A 99 2.90 10.88 -2.39
C ILE A 99 3.17 12.26 -1.78
N ARG A 100 2.39 12.71 -0.78
CA ARG A 100 2.71 13.92 0.01
C ARG A 100 4.09 13.82 0.67
N TRP A 101 4.40 12.68 1.25
CA TRP A 101 5.72 12.43 1.84
C TRP A 101 6.82 12.29 0.80
N CYS A 102 6.52 11.78 -0.40
CA CYS A 102 7.45 11.84 -1.53
C CYS A 102 7.74 13.29 -1.95
N LYS A 103 6.71 14.12 -2.05
CA LYS A 103 6.89 15.56 -2.32
C LYS A 103 7.75 16.22 -1.24
N ARG A 104 7.48 15.94 0.03
CA ARG A 104 8.30 16.42 1.15
C ARG A 104 9.76 16.00 1.01
N ALA A 105 10.03 14.76 0.60
CA ALA A 105 11.37 14.27 0.35
C ALA A 105 12.10 15.08 -0.74
N ILE A 106 11.41 15.40 -1.83
CA ILE A 106 11.94 16.24 -2.92
C ILE A 106 12.21 17.67 -2.41
N ASP A 107 11.26 18.26 -1.66
CA ASP A 107 11.41 19.61 -1.10
C ASP A 107 12.61 19.71 -0.14
N ASP A 108 12.93 18.62 0.57
CA ASP A 108 14.11 18.51 1.45
C ASP A 108 15.37 18.10 0.68
N GLY A 109 15.34 18.07 -0.65
CA GLY A 109 16.47 17.86 -1.54
C GLY A 109 16.89 16.38 -1.69
N ILE A 110 16.01 15.42 -1.38
CA ILE A 110 16.25 14.01 -1.71
C ILE A 110 16.04 13.81 -3.21
N ASN A 111 16.99 13.14 -3.87
CA ASN A 111 16.96 12.88 -5.32
C ASN A 111 16.01 11.73 -5.66
N LEU A 112 14.70 11.96 -5.44
CA LEU A 112 13.64 11.03 -5.81
C LEU A 112 13.26 11.22 -7.27
N ILE A 113 13.56 10.24 -8.12
CA ILE A 113 13.40 10.33 -9.58
C ILE A 113 12.15 9.60 -10.12
N GLY A 114 11.46 8.82 -9.30
CA GLY A 114 10.27 8.10 -9.76
C GLY A 114 9.47 7.46 -8.65
N TYR A 115 8.17 7.30 -8.90
CA TYR A 115 7.23 6.62 -8.04
C TYR A 115 6.29 5.76 -8.88
N PHE A 116 6.20 4.48 -8.56
CA PHE A 116 5.34 3.51 -9.23
C PHE A 116 4.35 2.91 -8.26
N ALA A 117 3.07 3.08 -8.58
CA ALA A 117 2.01 2.51 -7.76
C ALA A 117 1.84 1.01 -8.02
N TRP A 118 1.63 0.23 -6.97
CA TRP A 118 1.20 -1.15 -7.05
C TRP A 118 -0.28 -1.25 -6.71
N SER A 119 -1.14 -1.61 -7.67
CA SER A 119 -0.84 -1.93 -9.05
C SER A 119 -1.81 -1.25 -10.02
N PHE A 120 -1.55 -1.34 -11.33
CA PHE A 120 -2.48 -0.78 -12.32
C PHE A 120 -3.82 -1.54 -12.38
N ILE A 121 -3.79 -2.88 -12.31
CA ILE A 121 -4.96 -3.75 -12.43
C ILE A 121 -5.02 -4.75 -11.27
N ASP A 122 -6.23 -5.17 -10.88
CA ASP A 122 -6.41 -6.23 -9.90
C ASP A 122 -5.80 -7.55 -10.40
N LEU A 123 -5.01 -8.18 -9.55
CA LEU A 123 -4.21 -9.36 -9.87
C LEU A 123 -4.44 -10.49 -8.86
N LEU A 124 -3.88 -11.65 -9.15
CA LEU A 124 -3.83 -12.77 -8.21
C LEU A 124 -2.78 -12.49 -7.14
N SER A 125 -3.21 -12.32 -5.91
CA SER A 125 -2.29 -12.34 -4.76
C SER A 125 -1.86 -13.77 -4.47
N TRP A 126 -0.56 -14.00 -4.33
CA TRP A 126 -0.02 -15.35 -4.07
C TRP A 126 -0.54 -15.96 -2.76
N LEU A 127 -0.82 -15.12 -1.77
CA LEU A 127 -1.27 -15.55 -0.45
C LEU A 127 -2.79 -15.41 -0.25
N ASN A 128 -3.42 -14.44 -0.91
CA ASN A 128 -4.80 -14.05 -0.65
C ASN A 128 -5.74 -14.32 -1.85
N GLY A 129 -5.22 -14.92 -2.92
CA GLY A 129 -6.01 -15.17 -4.12
C GLY A 129 -6.48 -13.87 -4.76
N TYR A 130 -7.77 -13.82 -5.08
CA TYR A 130 -8.41 -12.65 -5.70
C TYR A 130 -9.23 -11.79 -4.73
N GLN A 131 -9.24 -12.12 -3.45
CA GLN A 131 -10.01 -11.38 -2.45
C GLN A 131 -9.37 -10.03 -2.10
N LYS A 132 -8.05 -9.95 -2.19
CA LYS A 132 -7.28 -8.74 -1.94
C LYS A 132 -7.03 -8.01 -3.25
N GLN A 133 -7.59 -6.83 -3.37
CA GLN A 133 -7.55 -6.02 -4.58
C GLN A 133 -6.48 -4.94 -4.44
N TYR A 134 -5.70 -4.72 -5.50
CA TYR A 134 -4.55 -3.81 -5.48
C TYR A 134 -4.63 -2.72 -6.55
N GLY A 135 -5.39 -2.98 -7.63
CA GLY A 135 -5.34 -2.18 -8.83
C GLY A 135 -6.18 -0.92 -8.81
N PHE A 136 -5.89 -0.02 -9.74
CA PHE A 136 -6.78 1.06 -10.15
C PHE A 136 -7.93 0.55 -11.03
N VAL A 137 -7.77 -0.62 -11.61
CA VAL A 137 -8.76 -1.27 -12.49
C VAL A 137 -9.23 -2.57 -11.86
N TYR A 138 -10.53 -2.64 -11.58
CA TYR A 138 -11.20 -3.85 -11.12
C TYR A 138 -11.37 -4.84 -12.27
N VAL A 139 -11.20 -6.15 -11.98
CA VAL A 139 -11.42 -7.23 -12.93
C VAL A 139 -12.59 -8.09 -12.47
N ASP A 140 -13.73 -7.95 -13.16
CA ASP A 140 -14.93 -8.75 -12.90
C ASP A 140 -14.78 -10.15 -13.51
N ARG A 141 -14.39 -11.11 -12.67
CA ARG A 141 -14.17 -12.51 -13.09
C ARG A 141 -15.45 -13.27 -13.38
N GLN A 142 -16.57 -12.81 -12.85
CA GLN A 142 -17.87 -13.44 -13.09
C GLN A 142 -18.48 -12.99 -14.42
N LYS A 143 -18.02 -11.84 -14.95
CA LYS A 143 -18.49 -11.24 -16.20
C LYS A 143 -17.39 -11.18 -17.26
N GLY A 144 -16.76 -12.32 -17.55
CA GLY A 144 -15.81 -12.45 -18.64
C GLY A 144 -14.57 -11.57 -18.52
N LEU A 145 -14.08 -11.34 -17.32
CA LEU A 145 -12.92 -10.49 -17.03
C LEU A 145 -13.10 -9.02 -17.44
N LYS A 146 -14.35 -8.53 -17.40
CA LYS A 146 -14.65 -7.12 -17.68
C LYS A 146 -13.82 -6.23 -16.75
N ARG A 147 -13.20 -5.21 -17.33
CA ARG A 147 -12.41 -4.21 -16.62
C ARG A 147 -13.24 -2.98 -16.30
N ILE A 148 -13.18 -2.52 -15.06
CA ILE A 148 -13.91 -1.34 -14.56
C ILE A 148 -12.93 -0.43 -13.86
N ASN A 149 -12.82 0.83 -14.31
CA ASN A 149 -11.97 1.81 -13.65
C ASN A 149 -12.55 2.16 -12.28
N LYS A 150 -11.72 2.13 -11.23
CA LYS A 150 -12.09 2.48 -9.86
C LYS A 150 -12.05 4.00 -9.64
N GLN A 151 -12.53 4.48 -8.48
CA GLN A 151 -12.42 5.89 -8.14
C GLN A 151 -10.96 6.36 -8.06
N SER A 152 -10.07 5.51 -7.56
CA SER A 152 -8.63 5.78 -7.54
C SER A 152 -8.01 5.96 -8.93
N TYR A 153 -8.51 5.29 -9.96
CA TYR A 153 -8.05 5.48 -11.34
C TYR A 153 -8.26 6.93 -11.79
N PHE A 154 -9.45 7.48 -11.57
CA PHE A 154 -9.78 8.84 -11.99
C PHE A 154 -9.02 9.88 -11.19
N TRP A 155 -8.86 9.67 -9.89
CA TRP A 155 -8.08 10.52 -9.02
C TRP A 155 -6.60 10.51 -9.42
N TYR A 156 -5.99 9.33 -9.59
CA TYR A 156 -4.56 9.21 -9.93
C TYR A 156 -4.24 9.79 -11.31
N ARG A 157 -5.18 9.62 -12.27
CA ARG A 157 -5.08 10.27 -13.58
C ARG A 157 -5.04 11.79 -13.46
N LYS A 158 -5.91 12.39 -12.66
CA LYS A 158 -5.90 13.85 -12.40
C LYS A 158 -4.58 14.29 -11.73
N LEU A 159 -4.12 13.55 -10.74
CA LEU A 159 -2.86 13.79 -10.06
C LEU A 159 -1.68 13.86 -11.04
N ILE A 160 -1.60 12.90 -11.97
CA ILE A 160 -0.55 12.88 -13.00
C ILE A 160 -0.69 14.08 -13.94
N LEU A 161 -1.89 14.36 -14.43
CA LEU A 161 -2.14 15.44 -15.39
C LEU A 161 -1.90 16.85 -14.79
N SER A 162 -2.13 17.01 -13.49
CA SER A 162 -1.86 18.26 -12.76
C SER A 162 -0.43 18.36 -12.24
N ASN A 163 0.42 17.37 -12.52
CA ASN A 163 1.78 17.30 -11.97
C ASN A 163 1.81 17.44 -10.43
N GLY A 164 0.84 16.82 -9.75
CA GLY A 164 0.77 16.78 -8.29
C GLY A 164 -0.05 17.90 -7.63
N GLU A 165 -0.64 18.84 -8.37
CA GLU A 165 -1.49 19.90 -7.78
C GLU A 165 -2.71 19.33 -7.01
N GLU A 166 -3.27 18.22 -7.46
CA GLU A 166 -4.39 17.50 -6.81
C GLU A 166 -4.06 16.95 -5.40
N LEU A 167 -2.80 17.02 -4.96
CA LEU A 167 -2.42 16.68 -3.58
C LEU A 167 -2.89 17.71 -2.56
N GLN A 168 -3.24 18.92 -2.99
CA GLN A 168 -3.60 20.04 -2.12
C GLN A 168 -5.10 20.12 -1.84
N GLY A 169 -5.91 19.30 -2.52
CA GLY A 169 -7.37 19.27 -2.39
C GLY A 169 -7.89 18.34 -1.29
#